data_69be9952baaa7445b386210e0662907a
#
_entry.id   69be9952baaa7445b386210e0662907a
#
_cell.length_a   1.000
_cell.length_b   1.000
_cell.length_c   1.000
_cell.angle_alpha   90.00
_cell.angle_beta   90.00
_cell.angle_gamma   90.00
#
_symmetry.space_group_name_H-M   'P 1'
#
loop_
_entity.id
_entity.type
_entity.pdbx_description
1 polymer ?
#
loop_
_entity_poly.entity_id
_entity_poly.type
_entity_poly.pdbx_seq_one_letter_code
_entity_poly.pdbx_strand_id
1 'polypeptide(L)' 'MALVPYVIEQTSRGGERSYDIYSRLLKDRIIMLTGPIEDNMANSIIAQLLFLDAQDNTKDI' A
#
# COMPACT_ATOMS: atom_id res chain seq x y z
N MET A 1 -11.10 -7.56 15.36
CA MET A 1 -10.60 -7.50 13.97
C MET A 1 -10.87 -6.13 13.39
N ALA A 2 -9.85 -5.46 12.89
CA ALA A 2 -10.04 -4.17 12.28
C ALA A 2 -10.66 -4.33 10.88
N LEU A 3 -11.64 -3.48 10.58
CA LEU A 3 -12.21 -3.43 9.24
C LEU A 3 -11.33 -2.59 8.35
N VAL A 4 -11.00 -3.13 7.18
CA VAL A 4 -10.21 -2.41 6.18
C VAL A 4 -11.16 -2.02 5.05
N PRO A 5 -11.43 -0.73 4.87
CA PRO A 5 -12.33 -0.31 3.79
C PRO A 5 -11.70 -0.54 2.43
N TYR A 6 -12.57 -0.79 1.45
CA TYR A 6 -12.16 -0.94 0.06
C TYR A 6 -12.54 0.28 -0.74
N VAL A 7 -11.73 0.58 -1.75
CA VAL A 7 -12.02 1.64 -2.72
C VAL A 7 -12.13 1.00 -4.09
N ILE A 8 -12.99 1.56 -4.92
CA ILE A 8 -13.20 1.09 -6.28
C ILE A 8 -12.72 2.16 -7.23
N GLU A 9 -11.84 1.78 -8.15
CA GLU A 9 -11.34 2.70 -9.17
C GLU A 9 -11.68 2.18 -10.55
N GLN A 10 -11.97 3.10 -11.47
CA GLN A 10 -12.15 2.76 -12.87
C GLN A 10 -10.79 2.62 -13.54
N THR A 11 -10.65 1.59 -14.37
CA THR A 11 -9.44 1.40 -15.15
C THR A 11 -9.57 2.16 -16.47
N SER A 12 -8.42 2.39 -17.13
CA SER A 12 -8.38 3.09 -18.41
C SER A 12 -9.10 2.31 -19.53
N ARG A 13 -9.42 1.02 -19.28
CA ARG A 13 -10.12 0.19 -20.26
C ARG A 13 -11.62 0.09 -19.98
N GLY A 14 -12.14 0.93 -19.08
CA GLY A 14 -13.55 0.93 -18.76
C GLY A 14 -13.99 -0.09 -17.70
N GLY A 15 -13.06 -0.87 -17.17
CA GLY A 15 -13.35 -1.78 -16.08
C GLY A 15 -13.20 -1.12 -14.71
N GLU A 16 -13.50 -1.87 -13.67
CA GLU A 16 -13.33 -1.43 -12.31
C GLU A 16 -12.34 -2.33 -11.59
N ARG A 17 -11.56 -1.76 -10.68
CA ARG A 17 -10.66 -2.52 -9.83
C ARG A 17 -10.88 -2.13 -8.39
N SER A 18 -11.00 -3.13 -7.52
CA SER A 18 -11.16 -2.94 -6.10
C SER A 18 -9.82 -3.06 -5.41
N TYR A 19 -9.54 -2.14 -4.51
CA TYR A 19 -8.36 -2.16 -3.65
C TYR A 19 -8.79 -2.00 -2.20
N ASP A 20 -8.11 -2.66 -1.26
CA ASP A 20 -8.21 -2.21 0.11
C ASP A 20 -7.50 -0.84 0.22
N ILE A 21 -7.91 -0.04 1.21
CA ILE A 21 -7.40 1.34 1.30
C ILE A 21 -5.88 1.39 1.43
N TYR A 22 -5.27 0.45 2.16
CA TYR A 22 -3.83 0.45 2.35
C TYR A 22 -3.08 0.13 1.05
N SER A 23 -3.59 -0.82 0.27
CA SER A 23 -2.99 -1.15 -1.04
C SER A 23 -3.13 0.01 -2.02
N ARG A 24 -4.24 0.73 -1.97
CA ARG A 24 -4.44 1.90 -2.83
C ARG A 24 -3.46 3.02 -2.49
N LEU A 25 -3.26 3.27 -1.18
CA LEU A 25 -2.28 4.25 -0.74
C LEU A 25 -0.87 3.87 -1.17
N LEU A 26 -0.56 2.57 -1.14
CA LEU A 26 0.75 2.08 -1.55
C LEU A 26 1.05 2.43 -3.01
N LYS A 27 0.06 2.46 -3.88
CA LYS A 27 0.25 2.89 -5.28
C LYS A 27 0.77 4.32 -5.36
N ASP A 28 0.40 5.16 -4.42
CA ASP A 28 0.86 6.55 -4.34
C ASP A 28 2.11 6.69 -3.45
N ARG A 29 2.76 5.56 -3.16
CA ARG A 29 4.00 5.48 -2.37
C ARG A 29 3.79 5.92 -0.92
N ILE A 30 2.60 5.62 -0.38
CA ILE A 30 2.25 5.92 1.01
C ILE A 30 2.18 4.60 1.77
N ILE A 31 2.96 4.49 2.85
CA ILE A 31 2.94 3.35 3.75
C ILE A 31 2.35 3.81 5.07
N MET A 32 1.29 3.14 5.51
CA MET A 32 0.64 3.48 6.78
C MET A 32 1.23 2.66 7.91
N LEU A 33 1.65 3.35 8.97
CA LEU A 33 2.07 2.71 10.21
C LEU A 33 0.87 2.67 11.15
N THR A 34 0.38 1.48 11.43
CA THR A 34 -0.81 1.29 12.26
C THR A 34 -0.46 0.44 13.47
N GLY A 35 -0.66 1.00 14.66
CA GLY A 35 -0.40 0.29 15.90
C GLY A 35 1.07 0.28 16.30
N PRO A 36 1.42 -0.46 17.38
CA PRO A 36 2.79 -0.51 17.86
C PRO A 36 3.70 -1.24 16.87
N ILE A 37 4.98 -0.84 16.87
CA ILE A 37 5.97 -1.49 16.02
C ILE A 37 6.39 -2.79 16.67
N GLU A 38 6.09 -3.89 15.98
CA GLU A 38 6.46 -5.25 16.37
C GLU A 38 7.19 -5.90 15.20
N ASP A 39 7.79 -7.07 15.42
CA ASP A 39 8.57 -7.76 14.39
C ASP A 39 7.77 -7.95 13.10
N ASN A 40 6.52 -8.40 13.21
CA ASN A 40 5.69 -8.62 12.03
C ASN A 40 5.40 -7.32 11.28
N MET A 41 5.13 -6.24 12.01
CA MET A 41 4.90 -4.94 11.39
C MET A 41 6.17 -4.42 10.74
N ALA A 42 7.31 -4.53 11.42
CA ALA A 42 8.59 -4.08 10.87
C ALA A 42 8.91 -4.83 9.58
N ASN A 43 8.71 -6.15 9.55
CA ASN A 43 8.93 -6.94 8.34
C ASN A 43 8.02 -6.52 7.20
N SER A 44 6.75 -6.24 7.50
CA SER A 44 5.81 -5.77 6.49
C SER A 44 6.22 -4.42 5.91
N ILE A 45 6.65 -3.49 6.76
CA ILE A 45 7.09 -2.17 6.32
C ILE A 45 8.34 -2.28 5.45
N ILE A 46 9.30 -3.09 5.86
CA ILE A 46 10.53 -3.32 5.09
C ILE A 46 10.17 -3.90 3.71
N ALA A 47 9.28 -4.88 3.67
CA ALA A 47 8.86 -5.47 2.41
C ALA A 47 8.20 -4.43 1.49
N GLN A 48 7.36 -3.56 2.03
CA GLN A 48 6.72 -2.50 1.26
C GLN A 48 7.73 -1.48 0.76
N LEU A 49 8.71 -1.11 1.58
CA LEU A 49 9.77 -0.20 1.17
C LEU A 49 10.59 -0.79 0.03
N LEU A 50 10.97 -2.06 0.14
CA LEU A 50 11.72 -2.74 -0.91
C LEU A 50 10.92 -2.81 -2.21
N PHE A 51 9.63 -3.09 -2.11
CA PHE A 51 8.75 -3.14 -3.27
C PHE A 51 8.69 -1.80 -3.99
N LEU A 52 8.49 -0.70 -3.24
CA LEU A 52 8.41 0.64 -3.81
C LEU A 52 9.75 1.09 -4.39
N ASP A 53 10.85 0.77 -3.71
CA ASP A 53 12.18 1.11 -4.22
C ASP A 53 12.47 0.38 -5.53
N ALA A 54 12.06 -0.88 -5.63
CA ALA A 54 12.23 -1.66 -6.85
C ALA A 54 11.42 -1.11 -8.02
N GLN A 55 10.26 -0.50 -7.73
CA GLN A 55 9.44 0.13 -8.77
C GLN A 55 10.06 1.41 -9.30
N ASP A 56 10.54 2.27 -8.41
CA ASP A 56 11.16 3.54 -8.80
C ASP A 56 11.93 4.10 -7.60
N ASN A 57 13.24 4.00 -7.63
CA ASN A 57 14.09 4.47 -6.55
C ASN A 57 14.39 5.97 -6.61
N THR A 58 13.84 6.68 -7.57
CA THR A 58 14.02 8.12 -7.70
C THR A 58 12.91 8.93 -7.04
N LYS A 59 11.82 8.26 -6.63
CA LYS A 59 10.68 8.93 -6.01
C LYS A 59 10.65 8.69 -4.52
N ASP A 60 10.14 9.69 -3.79
CA ASP A 60 9.95 9.60 -2.36
C ASP A 60 8.83 8.62 -2.00
N ILE A 61 8.94 8.09 -0.80
CA ILE A 61 7.92 7.23 -0.21
C ILE A 61 7.24 7.98 0.91
#